data_26e9bcbccbc77683a725545061ef0dff
#
_entry.id   26e9bcbccbc77683a725545061ef0dff
#
_cell.length_a   1.000
_cell.length_b   1.000
_cell.length_c   1.000
_cell.angle_alpha   90.00
_cell.angle_beta   90.00
_cell.angle_gamma   90.00
#
_symmetry.space_group_name_H-M   'P 1'
#
loop_
_entity.id
_entity.type
_entity.pdbx_description
1 polymer ?
#
loop_
_entity_poly.entity_id
_entity_poly.type
_entity_poly.pdbx_seq_one_letter_code
_entity_poly.pdbx_strand_id
1 'polypeptide(L)'
;MSEKYCCMVMRINVDCNSCCRKLRRIILRMKAIENHMIEKQQRRVFVFGRFEPGDVAIKIKKKMNRRVEILEVQEMEGEAQNEGE
;
A
#
# COMPACT_ATOMS: atom_id res chain seq x y z
N MET A 1 21.59 -6.14 9.55
CA MET A 1 20.30 -6.16 9.60
C MET A 1 19.69 -5.98 8.28
N SER A 2 18.89 -6.83 7.87
CA SER A 2 18.33 -6.71 6.56
C SER A 2 17.01 -5.97 6.64
N GLU A 3 16.75 -5.16 5.65
CA GLU A 3 15.52 -4.46 5.58
C GLU A 3 14.78 -4.95 4.41
N LYS A 4 13.53 -5.29 4.61
CA LYS A 4 12.72 -5.79 3.54
C LYS A 4 11.76 -4.75 3.08
N TYR A 5 11.69 -4.57 1.77
CA TYR A 5 10.70 -3.71 1.18
C TYR A 5 9.55 -4.57 0.65
N CYS A 6 8.36 -4.07 0.78
CA CYS A 6 7.19 -4.76 0.26
C CYS A 6 6.50 -3.90 -0.76
N CYS A 7 6.05 -4.53 -1.81
CA CYS A 7 5.22 -3.87 -2.81
C CYS A 7 3.90 -4.61 -2.82
N MET A 8 2.83 -3.94 -2.49
CA MET A 8 1.55 -4.59 -2.35
C MET A 8 0.52 -3.95 -3.25
N VAL A 9 -0.29 -4.77 -3.90
CA VAL A 9 -1.39 -4.29 -4.71
C VAL A 9 -2.67 -4.70 -4.03
N MET A 10 -3.53 -3.73 -3.77
CA MET A 10 -4.80 -4.01 -3.11
C MET A 10 -5.94 -3.57 -3.98
N ARG A 11 -7.09 -4.16 -3.77
CA ARG A 11 -8.31 -3.75 -4.44
C ARG A 11 -9.23 -3.15 -3.41
N ILE A 12 -9.58 -1.89 -3.61
CA ILE A 12 -10.45 -1.18 -2.69
C ILE A 12 -11.48 -0.44 -3.52
N ASN A 13 -12.72 -0.53 -3.09
CA ASN A 13 -13.79 0.12 -3.83
C ASN A 13 -13.77 1.63 -3.54
N VAL A 14 -13.04 2.39 -4.34
CA VAL A 14 -12.95 3.82 -4.18
C VAL A 14 -13.44 4.45 -5.48
N ASP A 15 -14.74 4.66 -5.56
CA ASP A 15 -15.30 5.13 -6.82
C ASP A 15 -15.64 6.61 -6.78
N CYS A 16 -15.27 7.35 -5.77
CA CYS A 16 -15.50 8.77 -5.76
C CYS A 16 -14.25 9.50 -5.31
N ASN A 17 -14.20 10.79 -5.64
CA ASN A 17 -13.01 11.56 -5.35
C ASN A 17 -12.76 11.71 -3.85
N SER A 18 -13.80 11.87 -3.07
CA SER A 18 -13.60 12.02 -1.64
C SER A 18 -13.08 10.73 -1.02
N CYS A 19 -13.48 9.57 -1.55
CA CYS A 19 -12.94 8.32 -1.08
C CYS A 19 -11.45 8.21 -1.39
N CYS A 20 -11.06 8.63 -2.57
CA CYS A 20 -9.66 8.59 -2.94
C CYS A 20 -8.84 9.53 -2.08
N ARG A 21 -9.37 10.71 -1.77
CA ARG A 21 -8.65 11.63 -0.92
C ARG A 21 -8.49 11.09 0.49
N LYS A 22 -9.55 10.45 1.01
CA LYS A 22 -9.48 9.89 2.33
C LYS A 22 -8.44 8.77 2.37
N LEU A 23 -8.44 7.92 1.36
CA LEU A 23 -7.49 6.84 1.29
C LEU A 23 -6.06 7.37 1.22
N ARG A 24 -5.83 8.37 0.39
CA ARG A 24 -4.50 8.95 0.28
C ARG A 24 -4.04 9.51 1.61
N ARG A 25 -4.94 10.18 2.34
CA ARG A 25 -4.59 10.75 3.62
C ARG A 25 -4.21 9.66 4.61
N ILE A 26 -4.94 8.55 4.60
CA ILE A 26 -4.64 7.44 5.47
C ILE A 26 -3.25 6.88 5.16
N ILE A 27 -2.96 6.68 3.87
CA ILE A 27 -1.69 6.14 3.47
C ILE A 27 -0.54 7.08 3.84
N LEU A 28 -0.75 8.39 3.67
CA LEU A 28 0.31 9.34 3.96
C LEU A 28 0.64 9.39 5.45
N ARG A 29 -0.28 8.96 6.30
CA ARG A 29 0.02 8.93 7.72
C ARG A 29 0.79 7.70 8.13
N MET A 30 0.90 6.72 7.25
CA MET A 30 1.65 5.52 7.57
C MET A 30 3.09 5.74 7.17
N LYS A 31 3.94 5.92 8.17
CA LYS A 31 5.34 6.25 7.88
C LYS A 31 6.07 5.14 7.17
N ALA A 32 5.63 3.92 7.34
CA ALA A 32 6.30 2.81 6.70
C ALA A 32 6.08 2.77 5.19
N ILE A 33 5.06 3.45 4.69
CA ILE A 33 4.81 3.46 3.26
C ILE A 33 5.56 4.61 2.64
N GLU A 34 6.43 4.30 1.69
CA GLU A 34 7.26 5.31 1.06
C GLU A 34 6.67 5.83 -0.22
N ASN A 35 6.01 4.98 -0.97
CA ASN A 35 5.38 5.38 -2.22
C ASN A 35 4.02 4.73 -2.33
N HIS A 36 3.14 5.39 -3.04
CA HIS A 36 1.82 4.81 -3.26
C HIS A 36 1.25 5.35 -4.56
N MET A 37 0.29 4.63 -5.11
CA MET A 37 -0.42 5.06 -6.30
C MET A 37 -1.84 4.53 -6.21
N ILE A 38 -2.81 5.38 -6.49
CA ILE A 38 -4.21 4.99 -6.45
C ILE A 38 -4.75 5.05 -7.86
N GLU A 39 -5.22 3.91 -8.36
CA GLU A 39 -5.86 3.86 -9.66
C GLU A 39 -7.35 3.73 -9.48
N LYS A 40 -8.04 4.84 -9.62
CA LYS A 40 -9.46 4.87 -9.33
C LYS A 40 -10.25 4.01 -10.31
N GLN A 41 -9.88 4.06 -11.56
CA GLN A 41 -10.63 3.34 -12.58
C GLN A 41 -10.61 1.84 -12.38
N GLN A 42 -9.50 1.31 -11.95
CA GLN A 42 -9.40 -0.12 -11.71
C GLN A 42 -9.57 -0.49 -10.26
N ARG A 43 -9.80 0.51 -9.41
CA ARG A 43 -9.98 0.31 -7.99
C ARG A 43 -8.79 -0.41 -7.38
N ARG A 44 -7.60 -0.08 -7.84
CA ARG A 44 -6.38 -0.69 -7.34
C ARG A 44 -5.55 0.35 -6.63
N VAL A 45 -4.88 -0.10 -5.58
CA VAL A 45 -4.00 0.75 -4.80
C VAL A 45 -2.67 0.05 -4.68
N PHE A 46 -1.60 0.74 -5.06
CA PHE A 46 -0.26 0.20 -4.98
C PHE A 46 0.46 0.91 -3.85
N VAL A 47 1.10 0.16 -2.97
CA VAL A 47 1.88 0.75 -1.89
C VAL A 47 3.24 0.08 -1.85
N PHE A 48 4.25 0.86 -1.54
CA PHE A 48 5.62 0.36 -1.49
C PHE A 48 6.30 0.94 -0.26
N GLY A 49 6.99 0.12 0.47
CA GLY A 49 7.69 0.56 1.66
C GLY A 49 8.07 -0.61 2.53
N ARG A 50 8.41 -0.30 3.77
CA ARG A 50 8.80 -1.32 4.72
C ARG A 50 7.68 -1.53 5.72
N PHE A 51 6.73 -2.35 5.35
CA PHE A 51 5.56 -2.57 6.19
C PHE A 51 5.16 -4.03 6.17
N GLU A 52 4.29 -4.39 7.09
CA GLU A 52 3.68 -5.69 7.10
C GLU A 52 2.43 -5.61 6.25
N PRO A 53 2.32 -6.37 5.17
CA PRO A 53 1.16 -6.24 4.29
C PRO A 53 -0.18 -6.42 5.01
N GLY A 54 -0.25 -7.41 5.88
CA GLY A 54 -1.50 -7.63 6.59
C GLY A 54 -1.89 -6.47 7.47
N ASP A 55 -0.91 -5.86 8.13
CA ASP A 55 -1.19 -4.74 9.01
C ASP A 55 -1.70 -3.54 8.23
N VAL A 56 -1.10 -3.26 7.09
CA VAL A 56 -1.51 -2.13 6.28
C VAL A 56 -2.92 -2.35 5.77
N ALA A 57 -3.21 -3.55 5.29
CA ALA A 57 -4.55 -3.85 4.77
C ALA A 57 -5.60 -3.70 5.86
N ILE A 58 -5.30 -4.18 7.07
CA ILE A 58 -6.26 -4.08 8.15
C ILE A 58 -6.48 -2.64 8.56
N LYS A 59 -5.41 -1.85 8.62
CA LYS A 59 -5.55 -0.46 8.98
C LYS A 59 -6.40 0.29 7.97
N ILE A 60 -6.15 0.08 6.70
CA ILE A 60 -6.91 0.74 5.67
C ILE A 60 -8.37 0.30 5.72
N LYS A 61 -8.60 -0.99 5.92
CA LYS A 61 -9.95 -1.50 6.00
C LYS A 61 -10.72 -0.85 7.14
N LYS A 62 -10.09 -0.72 8.30
CA LYS A 62 -10.76 -0.14 9.44
C LYS A 62 -11.02 1.35 9.25
N LYS A 63 -10.06 2.07 8.70
CA LYS A 63 -10.22 3.50 8.56
C LYS A 63 -11.13 3.89 7.43
N MET A 64 -11.14 3.12 6.35
CA MET A 64 -12.03 3.38 5.25
C MET A 64 -13.40 2.77 5.46
N ASN A 65 -13.48 1.78 6.33
CA ASN A 65 -14.72 1.03 6.56
C ASN A 65 -15.19 0.39 5.26
N ARG A 66 -14.24 -0.13 4.49
CA ARG A 66 -14.52 -0.78 3.23
C ARG A 66 -13.70 -2.04 3.11
N ARG A 67 -14.17 -2.95 2.28
CA ARG A 67 -13.45 -4.18 2.07
C ARG A 67 -12.15 -3.92 1.34
N VAL A 68 -11.08 -4.54 1.78
CA VAL A 68 -9.78 -4.43 1.16
C VAL A 68 -9.33 -5.83 0.79
N GLU A 69 -8.98 -6.02 -0.48
CA GLU A 69 -8.49 -7.29 -0.95
C GLU A 69 -7.04 -7.14 -1.32
N ILE A 70 -6.19 -8.03 -0.84
CA ILE A 70 -4.78 -8.03 -1.25
C ILE A 70 -4.68 -8.87 -2.50
N LEU A 71 -4.29 -8.23 -3.60
CA LEU A 71 -4.18 -8.93 -4.87
C LEU A 71 -2.79 -9.51 -5.06
N GLU A 72 -1.76 -8.80 -4.62
CA GLU A 72 -0.42 -9.26 -4.84
C GLU A 72 0.50 -8.65 -3.82
N VAL A 73 1.48 -9.40 -3.36
CA VAL A 73 2.49 -8.90 -2.46
C VAL A 73 3.83 -9.41 -2.94
N GLN A 74 4.78 -8.51 -3.09
CA GLN A 74 6.14 -8.87 -3.43
C GLN A 74 7.06 -8.33 -2.38
N GLU A 75 7.97 -9.16 -1.90
CA GLU A 75 8.94 -8.73 -0.90
C GLU A 75 10.29 -8.66 -1.56
N MET A 76 11.01 -7.57 -1.32
CA MET A 76 12.33 -7.39 -1.87
C MET A 76 13.26 -7.02 -0.75
N GLU A 77 14.46 -7.55 -0.80
CA GLU A 77 15.44 -7.22 0.21
C GLU A 77 16.17 -5.98 -0.20
N GLY A 78 16.34 -5.08 0.72
CA GLY A 78 16.91 -3.82 0.40
C GLY A 78 18.30 -3.89 -0.13
N GLU A 79 19.09 -4.78 0.46
CA GLU A 79 20.44 -4.80 0.07
C GLU A 79 20.59 -5.33 -1.31
N ALA A 80 19.69 -6.09 -1.80
CA ALA A 80 19.84 -6.61 -3.11
C ALA A 80 19.79 -5.51 -4.10
N GLN A 81 19.16 -4.44 -3.81
CA GLN A 81 19.11 -3.44 -4.70
C GLN A 81 20.26 -2.67 -4.84
N ASN A 82 21.01 -2.66 -3.85
CA ASN A 82 22.14 -1.89 -3.87
C ASN A 82 23.02 -2.24 -4.87
N GLU A 83 22.97 -3.22 -5.15
CA GLU A 83 23.92 -3.47 -5.93
C GLU A 83 23.73 -3.09 -7.13
N GLY A 84 23.05 -3.02 -7.22
CA GLY A 84 23.05 -2.50 -8.34
C GLY A 84 23.87 -1.54 -8.67
N GLU A 85 24.01 -1.28 -8.26
CA GLU A 85 24.57 -0.49 -8.53
C GLU A 85 25.17 -0.35 -8.99
#